data_e2fbbd0924be2ce915edd86ce33a11a5
#
_entry.id   e2fbbd0924be2ce915edd86ce33a11a5
#
_cell.length_a   1.000
_cell.length_b   1.000
_cell.length_c   1.000
_cell.angle_alpha   90.00
_cell.angle_beta   90.00
_cell.angle_gamma   90.00
#
_symmetry.space_group_name_H-M   'P 1'
#
loop_
_entity.id
_entity.type
_entity.pdbx_description
1 polymer ?
#
loop_
_entity_poly.entity_id
_entity_poly.type
_entity_poly.pdbx_seq_one_letter_code
_entity_poly.pdbx_strand_id
1 'polypeptide(L)'
;MSDINDIANRPTRMLEAGLLFGVAIDAIRVIKVEPRTGGQRSALVSVVFSVIALESFVNEMTEHAQNMSSIQLAEVGVFAQMMGDAEEDRASLDFRLRLAHWILTGRMMDRGSQPYQDFALLIGLRNDLVHTKPNRLYTYGKTTNEEAHSRLMKRFRDKNILAEENSASWTHLVQTRAVAEWSCRSVARVVNEVCSGTSQSDLQKTLTFVNQMFQSYIAGIF
;
A
#
# COMPACT_ATOMS: atom_id res chain seq x y z
N MET A 1 -3.72 -26.89 -33.66
CA MET A 1 -3.25 -27.15 -32.29
C MET A 1 -2.18 -26.11 -32.02
N SER A 2 -2.60 -24.91 -31.64
CA SER A 2 -1.66 -23.81 -31.26
C SER A 2 -1.16 -24.08 -29.86
N ASP A 3 0.15 -23.95 -29.70
CA ASP A 3 0.94 -24.34 -28.54
C ASP A 3 0.42 -23.77 -27.22
N ILE A 4 -0.16 -24.63 -26.39
CA ILE A 4 -0.48 -24.35 -24.96
C ILE A 4 0.81 -23.97 -24.22
N ASN A 5 1.99 -24.36 -24.73
CA ASN A 5 3.29 -24.00 -24.14
C ASN A 5 3.69 -22.53 -24.32
N ASP A 6 3.08 -21.79 -25.26
CA ASP A 6 3.42 -20.38 -25.50
C ASP A 6 2.72 -19.44 -24.48
N ILE A 7 1.64 -19.89 -23.84
CA ILE A 7 0.91 -19.14 -22.83
C ILE A 7 1.62 -19.23 -21.46
N ALA A 8 2.26 -20.36 -21.16
CA ALA A 8 3.00 -20.56 -19.91
C ALA A 8 4.31 -19.74 -19.82
N ASN A 9 4.80 -19.25 -20.96
CA ASN A 9 6.05 -18.49 -21.06
C ASN A 9 5.86 -16.95 -21.19
N ARG A 10 4.64 -16.42 -21.12
CA ARG A 10 4.48 -14.98 -21.04
C ARG A 10 4.92 -14.52 -19.66
N PRO A 11 5.96 -13.69 -19.55
CA PRO A 11 6.34 -13.13 -18.26
C PRO A 11 5.11 -12.40 -17.71
N THR A 12 4.61 -12.89 -16.60
CA THR A 12 3.49 -12.27 -15.88
C THR A 12 3.90 -10.85 -15.57
N ARG A 13 3.13 -9.86 -16.03
CA ARG A 13 3.39 -8.42 -15.85
C ARG A 13 3.22 -7.95 -14.40
N MET A 14 3.50 -8.78 -13.42
CA MET A 14 3.46 -8.41 -11.99
C MET A 14 4.75 -7.71 -11.52
N LEU A 15 5.44 -7.01 -12.43
CA LEU A 15 6.71 -6.35 -12.12
C LEU A 15 6.54 -4.90 -11.65
N GLU A 16 5.40 -4.27 -11.97
CA GLU A 16 5.22 -2.83 -11.70
C GLU A 16 5.03 -2.55 -10.20
N ALA A 17 4.22 -3.34 -9.51
CA ALA A 17 4.05 -3.20 -8.07
C ALA A 17 5.39 -3.33 -7.32
N GLY A 18 6.20 -4.31 -7.69
CA GLY A 18 7.54 -4.50 -7.13
C GLY A 18 8.50 -3.37 -7.46
N LEU A 19 8.49 -2.89 -8.70
CA LEU A 19 9.30 -1.75 -9.13
C LEU A 19 8.94 -0.49 -8.32
N LEU A 20 7.65 -0.18 -8.21
CA LEU A 20 7.15 0.98 -7.47
C LEU A 20 7.46 0.87 -5.97
N PHE A 21 7.37 -0.34 -5.42
CA PHE A 21 7.78 -0.58 -4.04
C PHE A 21 9.29 -0.41 -3.86
N GLY A 22 10.10 -0.85 -4.84
CA GLY A 22 11.53 -0.59 -4.89
C GLY A 22 11.86 0.91 -4.82
N VAL A 23 11.13 1.76 -5.55
CA VAL A 23 11.28 3.22 -5.48
C VAL A 23 11.00 3.75 -4.07
N ALA A 24 9.95 3.24 -3.40
CA ALA A 24 9.64 3.61 -2.01
C ALA A 24 10.78 3.25 -1.05
N ILE A 25 11.39 2.08 -1.25
CA ILE A 25 12.51 1.58 -0.47
C ILE A 25 13.79 2.39 -0.71
N ASP A 26 14.10 2.70 -1.97
CA ASP A 26 15.30 3.49 -2.32
C ASP A 26 15.20 4.90 -1.75
N ALA A 27 13.98 5.47 -1.69
CA ALA A 27 13.75 6.74 -1.02
C ALA A 27 14.10 6.70 0.48
N ILE A 28 13.93 5.55 1.18
CA ILE A 28 14.35 5.39 2.59
C ILE A 28 15.88 5.41 2.71
N ARG A 29 16.59 4.78 1.77
CA ARG A 29 18.06 4.63 1.81
C ARG A 29 18.80 5.97 1.81
N VAL A 30 18.21 7.01 1.22
CA VAL A 30 18.81 8.35 1.17
C VAL A 30 18.41 9.23 2.37
N ILE A 31 17.56 8.75 3.26
CA ILE A 31 17.16 9.47 4.48
C ILE A 31 18.24 9.29 5.56
N LYS A 32 18.48 10.35 6.35
CA LYS A 32 19.39 10.28 7.50
C LYS A 32 19.04 9.12 8.43
N VAL A 33 20.07 8.57 9.08
CA VAL A 33 19.93 7.40 9.95
C VAL A 33 19.06 7.68 11.18
N GLU A 34 19.07 8.93 11.71
CA GLU A 34 18.25 9.31 12.83
C GLU A 34 16.76 9.19 12.45
N PRO A 35 16.02 8.28 13.09
CA PRO A 35 14.71 7.88 12.57
C PRO A 35 13.64 8.97 12.65
N ARG A 36 13.80 9.95 13.58
CA ARG A 36 12.82 11.03 13.79
C ARG A 36 13.33 12.43 13.49
N THR A 37 14.41 12.56 12.72
CA THR A 37 14.80 13.85 12.16
C THR A 37 13.78 14.29 11.11
N GLY A 38 13.15 15.44 11.31
CA GLY A 38 12.15 15.99 10.40
C GLY A 38 12.73 16.57 9.12
N GLY A 39 11.85 17.01 8.20
CA GLY A 39 12.25 17.68 6.96
C GLY A 39 12.88 16.76 5.89
N GLN A 40 12.84 15.45 6.06
CA GLN A 40 13.38 14.47 5.12
C GLN A 40 12.40 14.26 3.95
N ARG A 41 12.48 15.07 2.90
CA ARG A 41 11.52 15.06 1.77
C ARG A 41 11.37 13.69 1.11
N SER A 42 12.44 12.90 1.06
CA SER A 42 12.40 11.52 0.53
C SER A 42 11.43 10.60 1.30
N ALA A 43 11.09 10.94 2.55
CA ALA A 43 10.06 10.22 3.29
C ALA A 43 8.67 10.33 2.63
N LEU A 44 8.35 11.49 2.04
CA LEU A 44 7.09 11.67 1.30
C LEU A 44 7.07 10.81 0.03
N VAL A 45 8.20 10.69 -0.66
CA VAL A 45 8.35 9.80 -1.81
C VAL A 45 8.05 8.37 -1.39
N SER A 46 8.66 7.90 -0.31
CA SER A 46 8.42 6.55 0.22
C SER A 46 6.95 6.32 0.58
N VAL A 47 6.29 7.26 1.27
CA VAL A 47 4.86 7.17 1.61
C VAL A 47 3.99 7.07 0.36
N VAL A 48 4.20 7.95 -0.63
CA VAL A 48 3.35 8.00 -1.83
C VAL A 48 3.58 6.75 -2.68
N PHE A 49 4.83 6.37 -2.94
CA PHE A 49 5.13 5.22 -3.79
C PHE A 49 4.79 3.88 -3.12
N SER A 50 4.82 3.77 -1.81
CA SER A 50 4.34 2.56 -1.13
C SER A 50 2.84 2.33 -1.36
N VAL A 51 2.02 3.40 -1.36
CA VAL A 51 0.59 3.29 -1.67
C VAL A 51 0.35 3.01 -3.15
N ILE A 52 1.08 3.69 -4.06
CA ILE A 52 0.98 3.42 -5.50
C ILE A 52 1.35 1.96 -5.80
N ALA A 53 2.39 1.41 -5.15
CA ALA A 53 2.75 0.01 -5.28
C ALA A 53 1.63 -0.93 -4.82
N LEU A 54 0.91 -0.59 -3.76
CA LEU A 54 -0.27 -1.35 -3.31
C LEU A 54 -1.45 -1.24 -4.28
N GLU A 55 -1.69 -0.06 -4.85
CA GLU A 55 -2.69 0.13 -5.92
C GLU A 55 -2.34 -0.73 -7.15
N SER A 56 -1.07 -0.70 -7.57
CA SER A 56 -0.56 -1.53 -8.68
C SER A 56 -0.70 -3.03 -8.37
N PHE A 57 -0.37 -3.47 -7.15
CA PHE A 57 -0.56 -4.86 -6.73
C PHE A 57 -2.00 -5.33 -6.90
N VAL A 58 -2.97 -4.53 -6.48
CA VAL A 58 -4.40 -4.87 -6.61
C VAL A 58 -4.82 -4.93 -8.08
N ASN A 59 -4.36 -3.99 -8.92
CA ASN A 59 -4.66 -3.95 -10.35
C ASN A 59 -4.04 -5.15 -11.07
N GLU A 60 -2.76 -5.44 -10.84
CA GLU A 60 -2.04 -6.58 -11.43
C GLU A 60 -2.66 -7.92 -11.05
N MET A 61 -3.08 -8.07 -9.79
CA MET A 61 -3.78 -9.26 -9.31
C MET A 61 -5.11 -9.44 -10.05
N THR A 62 -5.85 -8.35 -10.30
CA THR A 62 -7.10 -8.36 -11.07
C THR A 62 -6.84 -8.75 -12.52
N GLU A 63 -5.89 -8.10 -13.20
CA GLU A 63 -5.52 -8.39 -14.59
C GLU A 63 -5.03 -9.83 -14.74
N HIS A 64 -4.19 -10.30 -13.80
CA HIS A 64 -3.71 -11.67 -13.82
C HIS A 64 -4.85 -12.70 -13.71
N ALA A 65 -5.80 -12.47 -12.82
CA ALA A 65 -6.98 -13.32 -12.69
C ALA A 65 -7.86 -13.29 -13.93
N GLN A 66 -8.05 -12.14 -14.58
CA GLN A 66 -8.78 -12.01 -15.84
C GLN A 66 -8.11 -12.83 -16.95
N ASN A 67 -6.78 -12.77 -17.07
CA ASN A 67 -6.02 -13.55 -18.03
C ASN A 67 -6.11 -15.06 -17.76
N MET A 68 -6.13 -15.48 -16.49
CA MET A 68 -6.27 -16.88 -16.12
C MET A 68 -7.70 -17.41 -16.29
N SER A 69 -8.73 -16.58 -16.12
CA SER A 69 -10.14 -16.99 -16.25
C SER A 69 -10.47 -17.45 -17.69
N SER A 70 -9.73 -16.94 -18.67
CA SER A 70 -9.84 -17.41 -20.07
C SER A 70 -9.41 -18.86 -20.25
N ILE A 71 -8.75 -19.48 -19.27
CA ILE A 71 -8.18 -20.84 -19.27
C ILE A 71 -9.04 -21.84 -18.45
N GLN A 72 -10.27 -21.48 -18.04
CA GLN A 72 -11.27 -22.38 -17.42
C GLN A 72 -11.12 -22.70 -15.91
N LEU A 73 -10.72 -21.78 -15.08
CA LEU A 73 -10.81 -21.93 -13.63
C LEU A 73 -12.02 -21.12 -13.10
N ALA A 74 -13.16 -21.77 -12.83
CA ALA A 74 -14.40 -21.10 -12.42
C ALA A 74 -14.24 -20.18 -11.19
N GLU A 75 -13.40 -20.58 -10.23
CA GLU A 75 -13.13 -19.81 -9.00
C GLU A 75 -12.31 -18.55 -9.28
N VAL A 76 -11.34 -18.61 -10.18
CA VAL A 76 -10.57 -17.45 -10.64
C VAL A 76 -11.45 -16.49 -11.44
N GLY A 77 -12.44 -17.03 -12.20
CA GLY A 77 -13.40 -16.25 -12.95
C GLY A 77 -14.26 -15.34 -12.05
N VAL A 78 -14.73 -15.86 -10.91
CA VAL A 78 -15.50 -15.04 -9.94
C VAL A 78 -14.64 -13.92 -9.38
N PHE A 79 -13.39 -14.20 -9.00
CA PHE A 79 -12.46 -13.18 -8.53
C PHE A 79 -12.22 -12.10 -9.61
N ALA A 80 -11.90 -12.53 -10.85
CA ALA A 80 -11.64 -11.64 -11.98
C ALA A 80 -12.82 -10.73 -12.28
N GLN A 81 -14.06 -11.29 -12.28
CA GLN A 81 -15.27 -10.52 -12.53
C GLN A 81 -15.53 -9.50 -11.42
N MET A 82 -15.58 -9.94 -10.14
CA MET A 82 -15.90 -9.05 -9.04
C MET A 82 -14.86 -7.93 -8.85
N MET A 83 -13.60 -8.22 -9.09
CA MET A 83 -12.54 -7.21 -9.03
C MET A 83 -12.58 -6.26 -10.21
N GLY A 84 -12.91 -6.76 -11.42
CA GLY A 84 -13.11 -5.95 -12.62
C GLY A 84 -14.30 -5.00 -12.47
N ASP A 85 -15.45 -5.49 -12.02
CA ASP A 85 -16.64 -4.67 -11.76
C ASP A 85 -16.34 -3.56 -10.73
N ALA A 86 -15.61 -3.90 -9.66
CA ALA A 86 -15.22 -2.93 -8.65
C ALA A 86 -14.23 -1.86 -9.20
N GLU A 87 -13.40 -2.20 -10.17
CA GLU A 87 -12.51 -1.25 -10.85
C GLU A 87 -13.30 -0.32 -11.80
N GLU A 88 -14.21 -0.87 -12.61
CA GLU A 88 -15.09 -0.10 -13.50
C GLU A 88 -15.96 0.89 -12.71
N ASP A 89 -16.48 0.47 -11.54
CA ASP A 89 -17.23 1.30 -10.60
C ASP A 89 -16.37 2.31 -9.83
N ARG A 90 -15.07 2.37 -10.10
CA ARG A 90 -14.11 3.24 -9.41
C ARG A 90 -14.13 3.07 -7.88
N ALA A 91 -14.33 1.84 -7.43
CA ALA A 91 -14.33 1.52 -6.01
C ALA A 91 -12.98 1.91 -5.37
N SER A 92 -13.05 2.36 -4.12
CA SER A 92 -11.85 2.77 -3.39
C SER A 92 -10.86 1.60 -3.22
N LEU A 93 -9.57 1.93 -3.09
CA LEU A 93 -8.53 0.93 -2.81
C LEU A 93 -8.87 0.11 -1.54
N ASP A 94 -9.42 0.74 -0.51
CA ASP A 94 -9.89 0.05 0.71
C ASP A 94 -10.96 -1.00 0.39
N PHE A 95 -11.94 -0.65 -0.42
CA PHE A 95 -12.99 -1.59 -0.80
C PHE A 95 -12.42 -2.74 -1.62
N ARG A 96 -11.62 -2.46 -2.66
CA ARG A 96 -11.03 -3.47 -3.54
C ARG A 96 -10.11 -4.43 -2.77
N LEU A 97 -9.31 -3.92 -1.83
CA LEU A 97 -8.43 -4.74 -1.01
C LEU A 97 -9.22 -5.71 -0.11
N ARG A 98 -10.28 -5.22 0.54
CA ARG A 98 -11.15 -6.06 1.38
C ARG A 98 -11.95 -7.07 0.56
N LEU A 99 -12.39 -6.69 -0.62
CA LEU A 99 -13.07 -7.58 -1.56
C LEU A 99 -12.12 -8.71 -1.99
N ALA A 100 -10.89 -8.37 -2.40
CA ALA A 100 -9.87 -9.34 -2.75
C ALA A 100 -9.59 -10.30 -1.60
N HIS A 101 -9.37 -9.78 -0.38
CA HIS A 101 -9.14 -10.62 0.79
C HIS A 101 -10.33 -11.57 1.04
N TRP A 102 -11.56 -11.07 0.97
CA TRP A 102 -12.76 -11.89 1.19
C TRP A 102 -12.88 -13.01 0.16
N ILE A 103 -12.70 -12.71 -1.12
CA ILE A 103 -12.83 -13.72 -2.19
C ILE A 103 -11.71 -14.78 -2.05
N LEU A 104 -10.48 -14.35 -1.76
CA LEU A 104 -9.33 -15.25 -1.67
C LEU A 104 -9.33 -16.14 -0.42
N THR A 105 -9.85 -15.64 0.69
CA THR A 105 -9.76 -16.31 2.00
C THR A 105 -11.07 -16.85 2.52
N GLY A 106 -12.20 -16.45 1.91
CA GLY A 106 -13.54 -16.71 2.43
C GLY A 106 -13.89 -15.95 3.71
N ARG A 107 -13.03 -15.02 4.16
CA ARG A 107 -13.20 -14.29 5.42
C ARG A 107 -13.13 -12.78 5.18
N MET A 108 -13.96 -12.05 5.92
CA MET A 108 -13.85 -10.59 5.92
C MET A 108 -12.56 -10.16 6.61
N MET A 109 -11.86 -9.19 6.01
CA MET A 109 -10.69 -8.60 6.65
C MET A 109 -11.08 -7.94 7.98
N ASP A 110 -10.38 -8.29 9.05
CA ASP A 110 -10.64 -7.70 10.37
C ASP A 110 -10.19 -6.24 10.41
N ARG A 111 -11.18 -5.34 10.48
CA ARG A 111 -10.93 -3.89 10.55
C ARG A 111 -10.31 -3.45 11.88
N GLY A 112 -10.35 -4.28 12.91
CA GLY A 112 -9.68 -4.09 14.20
C GLY A 112 -8.21 -4.53 14.18
N SER A 113 -7.80 -5.32 13.18
CA SER A 113 -6.43 -5.83 13.07
C SER A 113 -5.42 -4.71 12.82
N GLN A 114 -4.20 -4.90 13.32
CA GLN A 114 -3.13 -3.92 13.13
C GLN A 114 -2.76 -3.71 11.65
N PRO A 115 -2.67 -4.74 10.79
CA PRO A 115 -2.41 -4.54 9.36
C PRO A 115 -3.45 -3.63 8.70
N TYR A 116 -4.74 -3.85 8.96
CA TYR A 116 -5.79 -3.01 8.40
C TYR A 116 -5.77 -1.57 8.95
N GLN A 117 -5.57 -1.41 10.26
CA GLN A 117 -5.53 -0.07 10.87
C GLN A 117 -4.35 0.76 10.39
N ASP A 118 -3.18 0.14 10.21
CA ASP A 118 -2.02 0.81 9.63
C ASP A 118 -2.23 1.18 8.17
N PHE A 119 -2.82 0.28 7.39
CA PHE A 119 -3.21 0.53 6.02
C PHE A 119 -4.19 1.72 5.92
N ALA A 120 -5.28 1.73 6.69
CA ALA A 120 -6.25 2.81 6.66
C ALA A 120 -5.63 4.17 7.06
N LEU A 121 -4.71 4.16 8.03
CA LEU A 121 -3.96 5.33 8.44
C LEU A 121 -3.02 5.82 7.33
N LEU A 122 -2.36 4.90 6.63
CA LEU A 122 -1.46 5.21 5.51
C LEU A 122 -2.21 5.82 4.31
N ILE A 123 -3.38 5.27 3.96
CA ILE A 123 -4.24 5.85 2.91
C ILE A 123 -4.67 7.26 3.29
N GLY A 124 -5.06 7.49 4.54
CA GLY A 124 -5.38 8.83 5.06
C GLY A 124 -4.22 9.80 4.92
N LEU A 125 -3.01 9.38 5.31
CA LEU A 125 -1.80 10.20 5.16
C LEU A 125 -1.51 10.55 3.70
N ARG A 126 -1.53 9.56 2.81
CA ARG A 126 -1.28 9.79 1.37
C ARG A 126 -2.30 10.76 0.78
N ASN A 127 -3.57 10.60 1.11
CA ASN A 127 -4.61 11.48 0.60
C ASN A 127 -4.44 12.92 1.10
N ASP A 128 -4.09 13.12 2.37
CA ASP A 128 -3.81 14.45 2.90
C ASP A 128 -2.57 15.09 2.27
N LEU A 129 -1.55 14.29 1.91
CA LEU A 129 -0.35 14.76 1.22
C LEU A 129 -0.63 15.15 -0.24
N VAL A 130 -1.42 14.37 -0.96
CA VAL A 130 -1.68 14.57 -2.40
C VAL A 130 -2.77 15.60 -2.63
N HIS A 131 -3.77 15.67 -1.76
CA HIS A 131 -4.92 16.57 -1.86
C HIS A 131 -4.86 17.71 -0.85
N THR A 132 -3.64 18.22 -0.57
CA THR A 132 -3.46 19.37 0.33
C THR A 132 -4.35 20.52 -0.13
N LYS A 133 -5.37 20.82 0.68
CA LYS A 133 -6.23 21.97 0.41
C LYS A 133 -5.47 23.25 0.79
N PRO A 134 -5.19 24.15 -0.16
CA PRO A 134 -4.40 25.36 0.10
C PRO A 134 -5.11 26.38 1.01
N ASN A 135 -6.34 26.13 1.41
CA ASN A 135 -7.25 27.08 2.01
C ASN A 135 -7.14 27.25 3.54
N ARG A 136 -6.09 26.77 4.18
CA ARG A 136 -5.88 27.13 5.58
C ARG A 136 -4.66 28.03 5.66
N LEU A 137 -4.91 29.27 5.29
CA LEU A 137 -4.03 30.40 5.47
C LEU A 137 -3.46 30.40 6.90
N TYR A 138 -2.15 30.51 6.99
CA TYR A 138 -1.44 30.89 8.19
C TYR A 138 -2.01 32.21 8.70
N THR A 139 -2.93 32.15 9.62
CA THR A 139 -3.25 33.33 10.40
C THR A 139 -2.13 33.44 11.43
N TYR A 140 -1.29 34.44 11.25
CA TYR A 140 -0.20 34.77 12.16
C TYR A 140 -0.72 34.72 13.60
N GLY A 141 -0.23 33.77 14.38
CA GLY A 141 -0.43 33.71 15.83
C GLY A 141 -1.45 32.71 16.41
N LYS A 142 -2.22 31.95 15.58
CA LYS A 142 -3.03 30.82 16.09
C LYS A 142 -3.00 29.66 15.10
N THR A 143 -2.45 28.55 15.53
CA THR A 143 -2.29 27.29 14.80
C THR A 143 -3.64 26.58 14.59
N THR A 144 -4.40 26.99 13.59
CA THR A 144 -5.61 26.29 13.13
C THR A 144 -5.31 25.01 12.35
N ASN A 145 -4.04 24.74 12.02
CA ASN A 145 -3.62 23.52 11.32
C ASN A 145 -3.62 22.25 12.20
N GLU A 146 -3.50 22.39 13.53
CA GLU A 146 -3.54 21.23 14.44
C GLU A 146 -4.90 20.54 14.47
N GLU A 147 -6.00 21.28 14.34
CA GLU A 147 -7.34 20.69 14.42
C GLU A 147 -7.72 19.83 13.21
N ALA A 148 -7.28 20.20 12.01
CA ALA A 148 -7.67 19.48 10.78
C ALA A 148 -7.00 18.10 10.66
N HIS A 149 -5.75 18.00 11.11
CA HIS A 149 -4.98 16.77 11.09
C HIS A 149 -4.82 16.15 12.49
N SER A 150 -5.54 16.68 13.49
CA SER A 150 -5.37 16.31 14.90
C SER A 150 -5.52 14.81 15.14
N ARG A 151 -6.50 14.16 14.50
CA ARG A 151 -6.70 12.70 14.63
C ARG A 151 -5.57 11.90 13.99
N LEU A 152 -5.12 12.31 12.80
CA LEU A 152 -4.01 11.69 12.09
C LEU A 152 -2.71 11.84 12.90
N MET A 153 -2.40 13.07 13.32
CA MET A 153 -1.21 13.38 14.10
C MET A 153 -1.21 12.68 15.47
N LYS A 154 -2.37 12.59 16.15
CA LYS A 154 -2.48 11.84 17.40
C LYS A 154 -2.08 10.37 17.20
N ARG A 155 -2.63 9.69 16.18
CA ARG A 155 -2.29 8.30 15.89
C ARG A 155 -0.81 8.09 15.56
N PHE A 156 -0.17 9.04 14.90
CA PHE A 156 1.27 8.99 14.63
C PHE A 156 2.11 9.27 15.89
N ARG A 157 1.67 10.16 16.77
CA ARG A 157 2.32 10.37 18.09
C ARG A 157 2.25 9.08 18.92
N ASP A 158 1.09 8.42 18.96
CA ASP A 158 0.92 7.14 19.66
C ASP A 158 1.87 6.05 19.12
N LYS A 159 2.25 6.13 17.84
CA LYS A 159 3.25 5.23 17.23
C LYS A 159 4.71 5.68 17.43
N ASN A 160 4.92 6.87 17.97
CA ASN A 160 6.26 7.44 18.20
C ASN A 160 7.13 7.54 16.93
N ILE A 161 6.54 7.93 15.80
CA ILE A 161 7.22 8.01 14.49
C ILE A 161 7.30 9.42 13.90
N LEU A 162 6.69 10.40 14.55
CA LEU A 162 6.80 11.81 14.14
C LEU A 162 8.17 12.39 14.48
N ALA A 163 8.51 13.51 13.82
CA ALA A 163 9.68 14.28 14.18
C ALA A 163 9.65 14.69 15.67
N GLU A 164 10.82 14.75 16.28
CA GLU A 164 10.99 15.18 17.68
C GLU A 164 10.88 16.71 17.82
N GLU A 165 11.13 17.41 16.73
CA GLU A 165 11.14 18.85 16.67
C GLU A 165 9.71 19.42 16.74
N ASN A 166 9.52 20.52 17.44
CA ASN A 166 8.30 21.30 17.34
C ASN A 166 8.28 22.05 16.02
N SER A 167 7.41 21.64 15.10
CA SER A 167 7.23 22.32 13.81
C SER A 167 5.79 22.77 13.65
N ALA A 168 5.61 23.98 13.11
CA ALA A 168 4.29 24.51 12.75
C ALA A 168 3.66 23.77 11.55
N SER A 169 4.46 23.00 10.79
CA SER A 169 3.98 22.26 9.63
C SER A 169 3.84 20.78 9.94
N TRP A 170 2.61 20.26 9.87
CA TRP A 170 2.34 18.85 10.01
C TRP A 170 3.09 18.00 8.96
N THR A 171 3.27 18.54 7.75
CA THR A 171 4.03 17.84 6.70
C THR A 171 5.49 17.66 7.09
N HIS A 172 6.10 18.62 7.80
CA HIS A 172 7.45 18.49 8.32
C HIS A 172 7.54 17.36 9.37
N LEU A 173 6.52 17.25 10.23
CA LEU A 173 6.48 16.22 11.28
C LEU A 173 6.43 14.79 10.73
N VAL A 174 5.83 14.58 9.56
CA VAL A 174 5.76 13.25 8.91
C VAL A 174 6.93 12.97 7.96
N GLN A 175 7.80 13.95 7.72
CA GLN A 175 8.99 13.79 6.88
C GLN A 175 10.14 13.15 7.65
N THR A 176 9.94 11.96 8.19
CA THR A 176 10.91 11.22 9.00
C THR A 176 11.20 9.86 8.38
N ARG A 177 12.38 9.32 8.65
CA ARG A 177 12.72 7.93 8.30
C ARG A 177 11.74 6.95 8.93
N ALA A 178 11.34 7.17 10.18
CA ALA A 178 10.40 6.30 10.90
C ALA A 178 9.02 6.23 10.21
N VAL A 179 8.49 7.34 9.67
CA VAL A 179 7.24 7.35 8.90
C VAL A 179 7.43 6.62 7.57
N ALA A 180 8.55 6.83 6.87
CA ALA A 180 8.84 6.15 5.61
C ALA A 180 8.93 4.62 5.79
N GLU A 181 9.67 4.16 6.79
CA GLU A 181 9.79 2.73 7.14
C GLU A 181 8.44 2.13 7.55
N TRP A 182 7.68 2.86 8.37
CA TRP A 182 6.34 2.43 8.78
C TRP A 182 5.40 2.28 7.58
N SER A 183 5.44 3.20 6.61
CA SER A 183 4.58 3.13 5.42
C SER A 183 4.86 1.88 4.59
N CYS A 184 6.13 1.56 4.32
CA CYS A 184 6.51 0.37 3.58
C CYS A 184 6.16 -0.92 4.35
N ARG A 185 6.41 -0.97 5.67
CA ARG A 185 5.99 -2.10 6.50
C ARG A 185 4.48 -2.31 6.50
N SER A 186 3.70 -1.22 6.52
CA SER A 186 2.23 -1.29 6.50
C SER A 186 1.73 -1.92 5.20
N VAL A 187 2.31 -1.53 4.06
CA VAL A 187 1.99 -2.14 2.76
C VAL A 187 2.38 -3.61 2.73
N ALA A 188 3.62 -3.96 3.12
CA ALA A 188 4.06 -5.35 3.10
C ALA A 188 3.20 -6.26 4.00
N ARG A 189 2.74 -5.75 5.16
CA ARG A 189 1.85 -6.50 6.07
C ARG A 189 0.47 -6.72 5.47
N VAL A 190 -0.12 -5.71 4.83
CA VAL A 190 -1.45 -5.88 4.25
C VAL A 190 -1.41 -6.75 3.00
N VAL A 191 -0.35 -6.69 2.19
CA VAL A 191 -0.11 -7.64 1.09
C VAL A 191 0.00 -9.07 1.63
N ASN A 192 0.78 -9.27 2.69
CA ASN A 192 0.89 -10.58 3.33
C ASN A 192 -0.47 -11.09 3.85
N GLU A 193 -1.28 -10.23 4.45
CA GLU A 193 -2.63 -10.60 4.93
C GLU A 193 -3.52 -11.07 3.78
N VAL A 194 -3.52 -10.36 2.65
CA VAL A 194 -4.29 -10.75 1.45
C VAL A 194 -3.80 -12.07 0.87
N CYS A 195 -2.49 -12.30 0.85
CA CYS A 195 -1.89 -13.48 0.23
C CYS A 195 -1.94 -14.74 1.10
N SER A 196 -2.02 -14.60 2.44
CA SER A 196 -1.81 -15.72 3.38
C SER A 196 -2.95 -16.73 3.46
N GLY A 197 -4.12 -16.42 2.92
CA GLY A 197 -5.31 -17.26 3.06
C GLY A 197 -5.76 -17.96 1.79
N THR A 198 -5.02 -17.86 0.72
CA THR A 198 -5.41 -18.32 -0.61
C THR A 198 -5.27 -19.85 -0.71
N SER A 199 -6.37 -20.55 -0.99
CA SER A 199 -6.38 -22.02 -1.14
C SER A 199 -6.21 -22.50 -2.58
N GLN A 200 -6.09 -21.61 -3.57
CA GLN A 200 -6.12 -21.91 -5.00
C GLN A 200 -4.71 -22.04 -5.60
N SER A 201 -4.44 -23.14 -6.32
CA SER A 201 -3.09 -23.59 -6.65
C SER A 201 -2.27 -22.64 -7.53
N ASP A 202 -2.83 -22.03 -8.57
CA ASP A 202 -2.04 -21.24 -9.53
C ASP A 202 -2.03 -19.74 -9.20
N LEU A 203 -3.16 -19.18 -8.82
CA LEU A 203 -3.22 -17.83 -8.29
C LEU A 203 -2.38 -17.70 -7.01
N GLN A 204 -2.38 -18.75 -6.16
CA GLN A 204 -1.56 -18.82 -4.96
C GLN A 204 -0.06 -18.74 -5.25
N LYS A 205 0.44 -19.43 -6.27
CA LYS A 205 1.88 -19.35 -6.65
C LYS A 205 2.28 -17.92 -6.98
N THR A 206 1.46 -17.25 -7.79
CA THR A 206 1.71 -15.85 -8.18
C THR A 206 1.66 -14.91 -7.00
N LEU A 207 0.63 -15.02 -6.15
CA LEU A 207 0.49 -14.21 -4.94
C LEU A 207 1.62 -14.49 -3.94
N THR A 208 2.07 -15.74 -3.81
CA THR A 208 3.21 -16.09 -2.97
C THR A 208 4.49 -15.43 -3.47
N PHE A 209 4.74 -15.44 -4.77
CA PHE A 209 5.90 -14.77 -5.37
C PHE A 209 5.89 -13.26 -5.10
N VAL A 210 4.75 -12.59 -5.33
CA VAL A 210 4.63 -11.14 -5.08
C VAL A 210 4.81 -10.83 -3.61
N ASN A 211 4.18 -11.58 -2.71
CA ASN A 211 4.37 -11.40 -1.27
C ASN A 211 5.84 -11.56 -0.87
N GLN A 212 6.52 -12.59 -1.35
CA GLN A 212 7.96 -12.81 -1.10
C GLN A 212 8.79 -11.61 -1.58
N MET A 213 8.46 -11.04 -2.72
CA MET A 213 9.13 -9.85 -3.24
C MET A 213 8.97 -8.65 -2.28
N PHE A 214 7.75 -8.34 -1.82
CA PHE A 214 7.53 -7.27 -0.85
C PHE A 214 8.27 -7.51 0.47
N GLN A 215 8.25 -8.76 0.98
CA GLN A 215 8.96 -9.11 2.21
C GLN A 215 10.48 -9.03 2.05
N SER A 216 11.04 -9.40 0.89
CA SER A 216 12.48 -9.31 0.63
C SER A 216 12.98 -7.86 0.62
N TYR A 217 12.20 -6.94 0.07
CA TYR A 217 12.52 -5.52 0.11
C TYR A 217 12.57 -4.98 1.55
N ILE A 218 11.61 -5.40 2.38
CA ILE A 218 11.56 -4.99 3.79
C ILE A 218 12.76 -5.56 4.55
N ALA A 219 13.11 -6.84 4.36
CA ALA A 219 14.26 -7.47 5.01
C ALA A 219 15.60 -6.79 4.64
N GLY A 220 15.69 -6.19 3.46
CA GLY A 220 16.89 -5.47 3.01
C GLY A 220 17.09 -4.07 3.60
N ILE A 221 16.14 -3.56 4.42
CA ILE A 221 16.24 -2.23 5.07
C ILE A 221 16.60 -2.38 6.55
N PHE A 222 16.24 -3.47 7.17
CA PHE A 222 16.34 -3.78 8.59
C PHE A 222 17.25 -4.95 8.85
#